data_c8d157e8d4135bd9e32b999ee5c3312c
#
_entry.id   c8d157e8d4135bd9e32b999ee5c3312c
#
_cell.length_a   1.000
_cell.length_b   1.000
_cell.length_c   1.000
_cell.angle_alpha   90.00
_cell.angle_beta   90.00
_cell.angle_gamma   90.00
#
_symmetry.space_group_name_H-M   'P 1'
#
loop_
_entity.id
_entity.type
_entity.pdbx_description
1 polymer ?
#
loop_
_entity_poly.entity_id
_entity_poly.type
_entity_poly.pdbx_seq_one_letter_code
_entity_poly.pdbx_strand_id
1 'polypeptide(L)' 'MIEVVFALLLLQDHKIIEHRYYESLQKCLKGKRYAMKDKSSTDRVVYKCIKSKANVEVYMGEKKILSLILD' A
#
# COMPACT_ATOMS: atom_id res chain seq x y z
N MET A 1 -9.02 -1.04 16.21
CA MET A 1 -9.10 0.39 15.90
C MET A 1 -9.05 0.58 14.40
N ILE A 2 -9.91 1.42 13.86
CA ILE A 2 -9.97 1.67 12.42
C ILE A 2 -9.31 3.01 12.13
N GLU A 3 -8.33 3.01 11.25
CA GLU A 3 -7.66 4.24 10.81
C GLU A 3 -7.64 4.32 9.29
N VAL A 4 -7.53 5.53 8.76
CA VAL A 4 -7.34 5.76 7.34
C VAL A 4 -5.86 5.66 7.02
N VAL A 5 -5.52 4.81 6.05
CA VAL A 5 -4.15 4.65 5.58
C VAL A 5 -4.12 4.77 4.06
N PHE A 6 -2.93 4.95 3.53
CA PHE A 6 -2.70 4.91 2.09
C PHE A 6 -1.99 3.62 1.76
N ALA A 7 -2.59 2.85 0.88
CA ALA A 7 -2.04 1.56 0.49
C ALA A 7 -1.43 1.66 -0.92
N LEU A 8 -0.21 1.20 -1.05
CA LEU A 8 0.44 1.01 -2.34
C LEU A 8 0.18 -0.43 -2.77
N LEU A 9 -0.59 -0.58 -3.82
CA LEU A 9 -0.93 -1.89 -4.37
C LEU A 9 -0.05 -2.18 -5.58
N LEU A 10 0.49 -3.37 -5.61
CA LEU A 10 1.19 -3.91 -6.76
C LEU A 10 0.26 -4.89 -7.45
N LEU A 11 -0.17 -4.56 -8.67
CA LEU A 11 -1.08 -5.39 -9.45
C LEU A 11 -0.34 -5.99 -10.64
N GLN A 12 -0.56 -7.26 -10.86
CA GLN A 12 -0.09 -7.98 -12.03
C GLN A 12 -1.28 -8.70 -12.66
N ASP A 13 -1.55 -8.40 -13.94
CA ASP A 13 -2.71 -8.95 -14.66
C ASP A 13 -4.03 -8.75 -13.90
N HIS A 14 -4.21 -7.55 -13.35
CA HIS A 14 -5.38 -7.14 -12.55
C HIS A 14 -5.52 -7.82 -11.19
N LYS A 15 -4.49 -8.56 -10.76
CA LYS A 15 -4.48 -9.19 -9.44
C LYS A 15 -3.52 -8.49 -8.50
N ILE A 16 -3.94 -8.28 -7.27
CA ILE A 16 -3.07 -7.69 -6.24
C ILE A 16 -2.10 -8.77 -5.76
N ILE A 17 -0.81 -8.59 -6.02
CA ILE A 17 0.23 -9.54 -5.60
C ILE A 17 1.00 -9.06 -4.38
N GLU A 18 1.06 -7.76 -4.15
CA GLU A 18 1.68 -7.17 -2.98
C GLU A 18 0.95 -5.92 -2.56
N HIS A 19 1.07 -5.57 -1.29
CA HIS A 19 0.55 -4.32 -0.78
C HIS A 19 1.47 -3.80 0.34
N ARG A 20 1.56 -2.48 0.43
CA ARG A 20 2.28 -1.79 1.50
C ARG A 20 1.42 -0.67 2.02
N TYR A 21 1.63 -0.29 3.28
CA TYR A 21 0.84 0.72 3.95
C TYR A 21 1.70 1.92 4.29
N TYR A 22 1.15 3.10 4.07
CA TYR A 22 1.81 4.36 4.37
C TYR A 22 0.86 5.27 5.13
N GLU A 23 1.41 6.11 5.98
CA GLU A 23 0.63 7.04 6.79
C GLU A 23 0.10 8.22 6.00
N SER A 24 0.72 8.58 4.89
CA SER A 24 0.34 9.72 4.07
C SER A 24 0.42 9.40 2.59
N LEU A 25 -0.34 10.17 1.81
CA LEU A 25 -0.31 10.04 0.35
C LEU A 25 1.07 10.35 -0.21
N GLN A 26 1.76 11.35 0.35
CA GLN A 26 3.11 11.71 -0.09
C GLN A 26 4.08 10.54 0.06
N LYS A 27 4.04 9.86 1.19
CA LYS A 27 4.87 8.69 1.44
C LYS A 27 4.53 7.54 0.49
N CYS A 28 3.24 7.33 0.22
CA CYS A 28 2.78 6.32 -0.72
C CYS A 28 3.30 6.60 -2.14
N LEU A 29 3.17 7.83 -2.61
CA LEU A 29 3.65 8.24 -3.93
C LEU A 29 5.17 8.13 -4.04
N LYS A 30 5.88 8.47 -2.97
CA LYS A 30 7.34 8.31 -2.92
C LYS A 30 7.75 6.85 -3.03
N GLY A 31 7.08 5.98 -2.29
CA GLY A 31 7.31 4.53 -2.39
C GLY A 31 7.00 4.00 -3.78
N LYS A 32 5.94 4.51 -4.40
CA LYS A 32 5.60 4.15 -5.78
C LYS A 32 6.71 4.53 -6.75
N ARG A 33 7.29 5.73 -6.63
CA ARG A 33 8.40 6.16 -7.49
C ARG A 33 9.60 5.25 -7.35
N TYR A 34 9.99 4.91 -6.13
CA TYR A 34 11.12 4.02 -5.89
C TYR A 34 10.89 2.64 -6.49
N ALA A 35 9.69 2.11 -6.31
CA ALA A 35 9.34 0.80 -6.86
C ALA A 35 9.36 0.80 -8.38
N MET A 36 8.90 1.88 -9.02
CA MET A 36 8.89 1.99 -10.48
C MET A 36 10.30 2.14 -11.08
N LYS A 37 11.23 2.73 -10.34
CA LYS A 37 12.62 2.87 -10.81
C LYS A 37 13.34 1.54 -10.93
N ASP A 38 13.05 0.61 -10.03
CA ASP A 38 13.72 -0.68 -9.96
C ASP A 38 13.14 -1.71 -10.92
N LYS A 39 12.07 -1.37 -11.64
CA LYS A 39 11.40 -2.31 -12.51
C LYS A 39 11.76 -2.11 -13.97
N SER A 40 11.95 -3.24 -14.63
CA SER A 40 12.07 -3.30 -16.08
C SER A 40 10.76 -2.88 -16.75
N SER A 41 10.86 -2.18 -17.87
CA SER A 41 9.70 -1.74 -18.63
C SER A 41 8.89 -2.88 -19.26
N THR A 42 9.38 -4.10 -19.19
CA THR A 42 8.71 -5.27 -19.76
C THR A 42 7.71 -5.92 -18.81
N ASP A 43 7.71 -5.54 -17.54
CA ASP A 43 6.81 -6.13 -16.55
C ASP A 43 5.41 -5.52 -16.67
N ARG A 44 4.39 -6.38 -16.73
CA ARG A 44 2.99 -5.97 -16.75
C ARG A 44 2.49 -5.68 -15.35
N VAL A 45 3.18 -4.83 -14.65
CA VAL A 45 2.89 -4.53 -13.26
C VAL A 45 2.43 -3.08 -13.17
N VAL A 46 1.36 -2.86 -12.43
CA VAL A 46 0.81 -1.54 -12.17
C VAL A 46 0.86 -1.25 -10.68
N TYR A 47 1.32 -0.06 -10.34
CA TYR A 47 1.31 0.41 -8.97
C TYR A 47 0.17 1.40 -8.78
N LYS A 48 -0.59 1.25 -7.70
CA LYS A 48 -1.67 2.18 -7.35
C LYS A 48 -1.56 2.56 -5.89
N CYS A 49 -1.69 3.86 -5.61
CA CYS A 49 -1.88 4.36 -4.25
C CYS A 49 -3.35 4.60 -4.02
N ILE A 50 -3.93 3.94 -3.04
CA ILE A 50 -5.33 4.12 -2.68
C ILE A 50 -5.44 4.57 -1.23
N LYS A 51 -6.49 5.34 -0.96
CA LYS A 51 -6.87 5.70 0.40
C LYS A 51 -7.87 4.65 0.89
N SER A 52 -7.60 4.03 2.02
CA SER A 52 -8.46 2.97 2.54
C SER A 52 -8.51 3.03 4.06
N LYS A 53 -9.57 2.49 4.61
CA LYS A 53 -9.65 2.22 6.05
C LYS A 53 -8.95 0.91 6.35
N ALA A 54 -8.32 0.84 7.51
CA ALA A 54 -7.61 -0.36 7.92
C ALA A 54 -7.88 -0.67 9.37
N ASN A 55 -7.94 -1.95 9.70
CA ASN A 55 -7.94 -2.39 11.09
C ASN A 55 -6.51 -2.32 11.61
N VAL A 56 -6.31 -1.53 12.66
CA VAL A 56 -5.01 -1.28 13.25
C VAL A 56 -5.00 -1.73 14.70
N GLU A 57 -3.97 -2.40 15.11
CA GLU A 57 -3.73 -2.78 16.48
C GLU A 57 -2.47 -2.09 17.00
N VAL A 58 -2.56 -1.55 18.22
CA VAL A 58 -1.39 -0.97 18.89
C VAL A 58 -0.91 -1.97 19.91
N TYR A 59 0.32 -2.43 19.73
CA TYR A 59 0.96 -3.36 20.65
C TYR A 59 2.36 -2.86 20.99
N MET A 60 2.63 -2.68 22.26
CA MET A 60 3.91 -2.17 22.79
C MET A 60 4.36 -0.87 22.13
N GLY A 61 3.40 0.04 21.85
CA GLY A 61 3.70 1.33 21.22
C GLY A 61 3.86 1.30 19.72
N GLU A 62 3.75 0.12 19.10
CA GLU A 62 3.83 -0.01 17.65
C GLU A 62 2.45 -0.24 17.05
N LYS A 63 2.19 0.43 15.95
CA LYS A 63 0.96 0.21 15.18
C LYS A 63 1.17 -0.93 14.20
N LYS A 64 0.27 -1.89 14.24
CA LYS A 64 0.27 -3.01 13.30
C LYS A 64 -1.02 -2.99 12.52
N ILE A 65 -0.92 -3.03 11.21
CA ILE A 65 -2.08 -3.10 10.33
C ILE A 65 -2.46 -4.56 10.16
N LEU A 66 -3.66 -4.90 10.61
CA LEU A 66 -4.16 -6.27 10.56
C LEU A 66 -4.78 -6.60 9.21
N SER A 67 -5.57 -5.67 8.66
CA SER A 67 -6.23 -5.87 7.39
C SER A 67 -6.70 -4.55 6.81
N LEU A 68 -6.89 -4.51 5.50
CA LEU A 68 -7.56 -3.39 4.83
C LEU A 68 -9.05 -3.64 4.78
N ILE A 69 -9.80 -2.56 4.99
CA ILE A 69 -11.25 -2.57 4.77
C ILE A 69 -11.47 -1.96 3.40
N LEU A 70 -11.65 -2.81 2.41
CA LEU A 70 -11.91 -2.39 1.04
C LEU A 70 -13.42 -2.36 0.81
N ASP A 71 -13.90 -1.19 0.45
CA ASP A 71 -15.31 -1.04 0.09
C ASP A 71 -15.54 -1.38 -1.38
#